data_421c8b36fdd489cdc3d47234cc2e910f
#
_entry.id   421c8b36fdd489cdc3d47234cc2e910f
#
_cell.length_a   1.000
_cell.length_b   1.000
_cell.length_c   1.000
_cell.angle_alpha   90.00
_cell.angle_beta   90.00
_cell.angle_gamma   90.00
#
_symmetry.space_group_name_H-M   'P 1'
#
loop_
_entity.id
_entity.type
_entity.pdbx_description
1 polymer ?
#
loop_
_entity_poly.entity_id
_entity_poly.type
_entity_poly.pdbx_seq_one_letter_code
_entity_poly.pdbx_strand_id
1 'polypeptide(L)'
;TAWEGYEKIPSWIMEGYGTMASEAAEQLREAAINRPSHVFVQAGVGSLAGAVVGYFANLYPDNPPTFVVMEATNAACLYKGAVAADGEPRIVTGDMPTIMAGLCCGEPNTLGWDILRNHVTAFVACPDWVAARGMRILGAPEKGDPRVISGESGAVGAGLISTLMTDDSYAELRDLIGLDKTSNVLMFSTEGDTDPEHYRKVVWDGAYPAE
;
A
#
# COMPACT_ATOMS: atom_id res chain seq x y z
N THR A 1 5.76 10.12 12.73
CA THR A 1 6.64 10.13 13.91
C THR A 1 5.90 9.45 15.04
N ALA A 2 6.45 8.39 15.59
CA ALA A 2 5.90 7.65 16.70
C ALA A 2 6.97 7.59 17.82
N TRP A 3 6.54 7.56 19.06
CA TRP A 3 7.37 7.27 20.23
C TRP A 3 6.50 6.64 21.32
N GLU A 4 7.09 6.01 22.28
CA GLU A 4 6.38 5.35 23.37
C GLU A 4 5.42 6.32 24.11
N GLY A 5 4.15 5.94 24.20
CA GLY A 5 3.10 6.77 24.83
C GLY A 5 2.49 7.86 23.93
N TYR A 6 2.96 8.02 22.67
CA TYR A 6 2.36 8.96 21.73
C TYR A 6 1.23 8.29 20.93
N GLU A 7 0.06 8.19 21.54
CA GLU A 7 -1.07 7.46 20.97
C GLU A 7 -2.25 8.37 20.59
N LYS A 8 -2.47 9.45 21.34
CA LYS A 8 -3.65 10.31 21.20
C LYS A 8 -3.75 10.99 19.83
N ILE A 9 -2.68 11.59 19.33
CA ILE A 9 -2.69 12.23 18.01
C ILE A 9 -2.67 11.21 16.88
N PRO A 10 -1.84 10.14 16.92
CA PRO A 10 -1.96 9.03 15.98
C PRO A 10 -3.36 8.43 15.88
N SER A 11 -4.09 8.24 16.99
CA SER A 11 -5.48 7.74 16.93
C SER A 11 -6.40 8.71 16.19
N TRP A 12 -6.30 10.02 16.42
CA TRP A 12 -7.09 11.01 15.67
C TRP A 12 -6.77 11.04 14.17
N ILE A 13 -5.48 10.86 13.82
CA ILE A 13 -5.05 10.74 12.43
C ILE A 13 -5.67 9.49 11.80
N MET A 14 -5.64 8.36 12.51
CA MET A 14 -6.24 7.11 12.03
C MET A 14 -7.77 7.22 11.90
N GLU A 15 -8.44 7.89 12.84
CA GLU A 15 -9.87 8.21 12.73
C GLU A 15 -10.17 9.04 11.48
N GLY A 16 -9.32 10.04 11.17
CA GLY A 16 -9.41 10.84 9.95
C GLY A 16 -9.30 9.98 8.67
N TYR A 17 -8.41 9.00 8.63
CA TYR A 17 -8.31 8.05 7.53
C TYR A 17 -9.54 7.13 7.41
N GLY A 18 -10.31 6.97 8.47
CA GLY A 18 -11.60 6.27 8.44
C GLY A 18 -12.58 6.89 7.44
N THR A 19 -12.55 8.22 7.25
CA THR A 19 -13.36 8.91 6.23
C THR A 19 -13.03 8.40 4.82
N MET A 20 -11.75 8.33 4.47
CA MET A 20 -11.30 7.80 3.17
C MET A 20 -11.71 6.34 2.99
N ALA A 21 -11.58 5.51 4.01
CA ALA A 21 -11.99 4.11 3.96
C ALA A 21 -13.52 3.97 3.76
N SER A 22 -14.31 4.83 4.42
CA SER A 22 -15.76 4.89 4.26
C SER A 22 -16.17 5.31 2.85
N GLU A 23 -15.54 6.34 2.30
CA GLU A 23 -15.77 6.80 0.92
C GLU A 23 -15.41 5.70 -0.09
N ALA A 24 -14.29 4.99 0.12
CA ALA A 24 -13.92 3.86 -0.73
C ALA A 24 -14.96 2.72 -0.67
N ALA A 25 -15.51 2.42 0.51
CA ALA A 25 -16.59 1.43 0.63
C ALA A 25 -17.88 1.88 -0.08
N GLU A 26 -18.16 3.17 -0.12
CA GLU A 26 -19.29 3.72 -0.89
C GLU A 26 -19.06 3.62 -2.40
N GLN A 27 -17.88 3.97 -2.88
CA GLN A 27 -17.49 3.83 -4.29
C GLN A 27 -17.56 2.37 -4.76
N LEU A 28 -17.15 1.41 -3.91
CA LEU A 28 -17.30 -0.02 -4.22
C LEU A 28 -18.77 -0.40 -4.40
N ARG A 29 -19.67 0.07 -3.55
CA ARG A 29 -21.11 -0.18 -3.65
C ARG A 29 -21.71 0.42 -4.92
N GLU A 30 -21.30 1.65 -5.27
CA GLU A 30 -21.71 2.31 -6.52
C GLU A 30 -21.22 1.54 -7.76
N ALA A 31 -20.04 0.93 -7.69
CA ALA A 31 -19.50 0.05 -8.72
C ALA A 31 -20.11 -1.37 -8.72
N ALA A 32 -21.12 -1.63 -7.90
CA ALA A 32 -21.75 -2.94 -7.68
C ALA A 32 -20.76 -4.03 -7.18
N ILE A 33 -19.70 -3.63 -6.49
CA ILE A 33 -18.74 -4.51 -5.84
C ILE A 33 -19.13 -4.57 -4.36
N ASN A 34 -19.76 -5.66 -3.94
CA ASN A 34 -20.23 -5.82 -2.56
C ASN A 34 -19.07 -5.90 -1.55
N ARG A 35 -17.94 -6.50 -1.95
CA ARG A 35 -16.73 -6.67 -1.16
C ARG A 35 -15.52 -6.79 -2.08
N PRO A 36 -14.42 -6.08 -1.81
CA PRO A 36 -13.16 -6.36 -2.51
C PRO A 36 -12.61 -7.71 -2.04
N SER A 37 -12.01 -8.48 -2.93
CA SER A 37 -11.31 -9.70 -2.55
C SER A 37 -10.00 -9.39 -1.83
N HIS A 38 -9.36 -8.31 -2.27
CA HIS A 38 -8.06 -7.86 -1.77
C HIS A 38 -8.08 -6.36 -1.48
N VAL A 39 -7.33 -5.95 -0.47
CA VAL A 39 -7.01 -4.55 -0.19
C VAL A 39 -5.49 -4.41 -0.16
N PHE A 40 -4.96 -3.67 -1.12
CA PHE A 40 -3.55 -3.31 -1.21
C PHE A 40 -3.39 -1.88 -0.71
N VAL A 41 -2.65 -1.69 0.36
CA VAL A 41 -2.47 -0.39 0.99
C VAL A 41 -1.00 -0.10 1.28
N GLN A 42 -0.54 1.07 0.86
CA GLN A 42 0.82 1.54 1.12
C GLN A 42 0.97 2.01 2.56
N ALA A 43 2.18 1.87 3.10
CA ALA A 43 2.49 2.25 4.47
C ALA A 43 3.87 2.90 4.61
N GLY A 44 3.92 4.03 5.33
CA GLY A 44 5.11 4.49 6.01
C GLY A 44 5.09 3.97 7.45
N VAL A 45 4.70 4.78 8.43
CA VAL A 45 4.58 4.36 9.85
C VAL A 45 3.42 3.38 10.13
N GLY A 46 2.51 3.18 9.18
CA GLY A 46 1.37 2.27 9.32
C GLY A 46 0.05 2.90 9.79
N SER A 47 -0.03 4.22 10.00
CA SER A 47 -1.28 4.87 10.44
C SER A 47 -2.39 4.76 9.39
N LEU A 48 -2.09 5.09 8.13
CA LEU A 48 -3.01 4.94 7.01
C LEU A 48 -3.43 3.48 6.83
N ALA A 49 -2.44 2.59 6.73
CA ALA A 49 -2.68 1.17 6.51
C ALA A 49 -3.47 0.54 7.65
N GLY A 50 -3.13 0.85 8.91
CA GLY A 50 -3.86 0.36 10.08
C GLY A 50 -5.32 0.82 10.11
N ALA A 51 -5.59 2.08 9.75
CA ALA A 51 -6.95 2.61 9.66
C ALA A 51 -7.77 1.89 8.58
N VAL A 52 -7.20 1.73 7.38
CA VAL A 52 -7.87 1.05 6.26
C VAL A 52 -8.12 -0.43 6.59
N VAL A 53 -7.11 -1.14 7.06
CA VAL A 53 -7.23 -2.56 7.42
C VAL A 53 -8.25 -2.75 8.54
N GLY A 54 -8.18 -1.95 9.60
CA GLY A 54 -9.14 -2.00 10.70
C GLY A 54 -10.57 -1.71 10.25
N TYR A 55 -10.76 -0.72 9.37
CA TYR A 55 -12.07 -0.40 8.82
C TYR A 55 -12.66 -1.58 8.03
N PHE A 56 -11.94 -2.12 7.06
CA PHE A 56 -12.44 -3.19 6.20
C PHE A 56 -12.55 -4.55 6.93
N ALA A 57 -11.69 -4.83 7.91
CA ALA A 57 -11.83 -6.00 8.78
C ALA A 57 -13.12 -5.93 9.62
N ASN A 58 -13.47 -4.75 10.14
CA ASN A 58 -14.72 -4.56 10.88
C ASN A 58 -15.96 -4.53 9.96
N LEU A 59 -15.81 -4.02 8.74
CA LEU A 59 -16.95 -3.99 7.79
C LEU A 59 -17.33 -5.39 7.29
N TYR A 60 -16.35 -6.31 7.22
CA TYR A 60 -16.54 -7.69 6.74
C TYR A 60 -16.02 -8.73 7.76
N PRO A 61 -16.57 -8.79 8.98
CA PRO A 61 -15.99 -9.59 10.07
C PRO A 61 -15.95 -11.09 9.78
N ASP A 62 -16.97 -11.61 9.08
CA ASP A 62 -17.07 -13.05 8.79
C ASP A 62 -16.25 -13.46 7.54
N ASN A 63 -15.89 -12.51 6.69
CA ASN A 63 -15.14 -12.77 5.47
C ASN A 63 -14.34 -11.53 5.07
N PRO A 64 -13.28 -11.19 5.81
CA PRO A 64 -12.46 -10.01 5.49
C PRO A 64 -11.73 -10.18 4.15
N PRO A 65 -11.40 -9.07 3.47
CA PRO A 65 -10.50 -9.12 2.32
C PRO A 65 -9.11 -9.67 2.70
N THR A 66 -8.38 -10.18 1.72
CA THR A 66 -6.95 -10.40 1.87
C THR A 66 -6.24 -9.04 1.92
N PHE A 67 -5.52 -8.74 3.00
CA PHE A 67 -4.80 -7.48 3.17
C PHE A 67 -3.34 -7.63 2.81
N VAL A 68 -2.84 -6.74 1.95
CA VAL A 68 -1.44 -6.65 1.55
C VAL A 68 -0.93 -5.24 1.85
N VAL A 69 0.09 -5.15 2.68
CA VAL A 69 0.74 -3.89 3.04
C VAL A 69 2.04 -3.74 2.27
N MET A 70 2.24 -2.58 1.66
CA MET A 70 3.39 -2.28 0.82
C MET A 70 4.22 -1.15 1.43
N GLU A 71 5.52 -1.32 1.47
CA GLU A 71 6.48 -0.34 1.98
C GLU A 71 7.62 -0.13 0.99
N ALA A 72 8.28 1.02 1.08
CA ALA A 72 9.54 1.22 0.37
C ALA A 72 10.64 0.32 0.97
N THR A 73 11.39 -0.41 0.15
CA THR A 73 12.40 -1.38 0.60
C THR A 73 13.37 -0.80 1.62
N ASN A 74 13.80 0.45 1.43
CA ASN A 74 14.77 1.10 2.31
C ASN A 74 14.16 1.63 3.63
N ALA A 75 12.82 1.63 3.76
CA ALA A 75 12.09 2.13 4.93
C ALA A 75 11.08 1.10 5.49
N ALA A 76 11.23 -0.18 5.15
CA ALA A 76 10.26 -1.25 5.42
C ALA A 76 10.28 -1.71 6.89
N CYS A 77 9.79 -0.87 7.80
CA CYS A 77 9.79 -1.13 9.25
C CYS A 77 8.73 -2.15 9.66
N LEU A 78 7.55 -2.13 9.05
CA LEU A 78 6.47 -3.08 9.33
C LEU A 78 6.84 -4.47 8.79
N TYR A 79 7.40 -4.55 7.58
CA TYR A 79 7.92 -5.79 7.01
C TYR A 79 8.97 -6.43 7.93
N LYS A 80 9.92 -5.64 8.46
CA LYS A 80 10.91 -6.14 9.42
C LYS A 80 10.27 -6.69 10.70
N GLY A 81 9.22 -6.03 11.20
CA GLY A 81 8.43 -6.52 12.33
C GLY A 81 7.76 -7.86 12.02
N ALA A 82 7.15 -7.98 10.83
CA ALA A 82 6.51 -9.22 10.39
C ALA A 82 7.51 -10.38 10.23
N VAL A 83 8.67 -10.12 9.64
CA VAL A 83 9.74 -11.14 9.47
C VAL A 83 10.30 -11.60 10.80
N ALA A 84 10.39 -10.71 11.81
CA ALA A 84 10.86 -11.08 13.15
C ALA A 84 9.90 -12.05 13.87
N ALA A 85 8.62 -12.04 13.52
CA ALA A 85 7.58 -12.97 13.98
C ALA A 85 7.44 -13.11 15.52
N ASP A 86 7.91 -12.11 16.28
CA ASP A 86 7.79 -12.05 17.75
C ASP A 86 6.69 -11.09 18.22
N GLY A 87 6.02 -10.43 17.28
CA GLY A 87 4.95 -9.47 17.54
C GLY A 87 5.41 -8.05 17.84
N GLU A 88 6.71 -7.83 18.00
CA GLU A 88 7.25 -6.52 18.33
C GLU A 88 7.53 -5.65 17.08
N PRO A 89 7.28 -4.34 17.15
CA PRO A 89 7.60 -3.44 16.06
C PRO A 89 9.13 -3.34 15.86
N ARG A 90 9.55 -3.02 14.64
CA ARG A 90 10.96 -2.83 14.30
C ARG A 90 11.20 -1.44 13.72
N ILE A 91 12.31 -0.84 14.08
CA ILE A 91 12.72 0.46 13.57
C ILE A 91 13.74 0.26 12.44
N VAL A 92 13.62 1.08 11.40
CA VAL A 92 14.62 1.29 10.36
C VAL A 92 15.26 2.65 10.60
N THR A 93 16.59 2.69 10.62
CA THR A 93 17.38 3.91 10.86
C THR A 93 18.37 4.14 9.73
N GLY A 94 18.87 5.38 9.64
CA GLY A 94 19.81 5.81 8.61
C GLY A 94 19.14 6.46 7.42
N ASP A 95 19.90 6.60 6.33
CA ASP A 95 19.37 7.08 5.07
C ASP A 95 18.42 6.04 4.48
N MET A 96 17.22 6.46 4.13
CA MET A 96 16.18 5.61 3.56
C MET A 96 15.80 6.14 2.16
N PRO A 97 16.74 6.16 1.19
CA PRO A 97 16.51 6.74 -0.11
C PRO A 97 15.41 5.97 -0.84
N THR A 98 14.38 6.69 -1.25
CA THR A 98 13.28 6.16 -2.06
C THR A 98 12.54 7.31 -2.76
N ILE A 99 11.98 7.03 -3.95
CA ILE A 99 11.09 7.98 -4.61
C ILE A 99 9.73 8.06 -3.94
N MET A 100 9.35 7.04 -3.16
CA MET A 100 8.10 7.00 -2.39
C MET A 100 8.25 7.85 -1.12
N ALA A 101 8.38 9.17 -1.27
CA ALA A 101 8.68 10.10 -0.18
C ALA A 101 7.67 10.01 0.99
N GLY A 102 6.40 9.80 0.68
CA GLY A 102 5.35 9.61 1.68
C GLY A 102 5.48 8.33 2.51
N LEU A 103 6.28 7.36 2.06
CA LEU A 103 6.54 6.10 2.75
C LEU A 103 7.90 6.06 3.43
N CYS A 104 8.72 7.10 3.29
CA CYS A 104 10.07 7.19 3.87
C CYS A 104 10.02 7.42 5.39
N CYS A 105 9.58 6.42 6.14
CA CYS A 105 9.37 6.49 7.59
C CYS A 105 9.83 5.19 8.24
N GLY A 106 10.77 5.28 9.17
CA GLY A 106 11.42 4.10 9.76
C GLY A 106 10.87 3.66 11.12
N GLU A 107 9.98 4.44 11.75
CA GLU A 107 9.46 4.14 13.10
C GLU A 107 7.95 3.83 13.04
N PRO A 108 7.52 2.59 13.35
CA PRO A 108 6.12 2.21 13.26
C PRO A 108 5.22 2.95 14.26
N ASN A 109 4.01 3.28 13.84
CA ASN A 109 2.93 3.63 14.74
C ASN A 109 2.47 2.37 15.48
N THR A 110 2.57 2.37 16.81
CA THR A 110 2.23 1.22 17.66
C THR A 110 0.78 0.76 17.52
N LEU A 111 -0.18 1.71 17.45
CA LEU A 111 -1.60 1.40 17.25
C LEU A 111 -1.84 0.78 15.86
N GLY A 112 -1.20 1.35 14.83
CA GLY A 112 -1.25 0.79 13.48
C GLY A 112 -0.65 -0.60 13.42
N TRP A 113 0.52 -0.81 14.05
CA TRP A 113 1.18 -2.11 14.11
C TRP A 113 0.29 -3.18 14.76
N ASP A 114 -0.35 -2.87 15.87
CA ASP A 114 -1.25 -3.82 16.56
C ASP A 114 -2.40 -4.28 15.68
N ILE A 115 -2.96 -3.41 14.86
CA ILE A 115 -3.98 -3.81 13.88
C ILE A 115 -3.36 -4.65 12.77
N LEU A 116 -2.27 -4.15 12.17
CA LEU A 116 -1.67 -4.75 10.98
C LEU A 116 -1.14 -6.16 11.25
N ARG A 117 -0.40 -6.38 12.34
CA ARG A 117 0.15 -7.71 12.69
C ARG A 117 -0.92 -8.80 12.89
N ASN A 118 -2.16 -8.42 13.19
CA ASN A 118 -3.26 -9.37 13.45
C ASN A 118 -4.14 -9.63 12.21
N HIS A 119 -4.10 -8.77 11.20
CA HIS A 119 -5.02 -8.84 10.06
C HIS A 119 -4.35 -8.96 8.69
N VAL A 120 -3.09 -8.52 8.56
CA VAL A 120 -2.41 -8.50 7.27
C VAL A 120 -1.91 -9.88 6.87
N THR A 121 -2.21 -10.27 5.64
CA THR A 121 -1.76 -11.56 5.08
C THR A 121 -0.32 -11.48 4.58
N ALA A 122 0.06 -10.36 3.97
CA ALA A 122 1.41 -10.18 3.46
C ALA A 122 1.91 -8.74 3.63
N PHE A 123 3.16 -8.61 4.09
CA PHE A 123 3.93 -7.36 4.06
C PHE A 123 4.96 -7.46 2.95
N VAL A 124 5.01 -6.47 2.08
CA VAL A 124 5.88 -6.48 0.88
C VAL A 124 6.76 -5.24 0.86
N ALA A 125 8.08 -5.46 0.82
CA ALA A 125 9.05 -4.39 0.61
C ALA A 125 9.26 -4.18 -0.89
N CYS A 126 8.79 -3.04 -1.41
CA CYS A 126 8.80 -2.71 -2.82
C CYS A 126 9.99 -1.80 -3.17
N PRO A 127 10.85 -2.18 -4.13
CA PRO A 127 11.85 -1.27 -4.67
C PRO A 127 11.19 -0.18 -5.53
N ASP A 128 11.90 0.92 -5.74
CA ASP A 128 11.42 2.12 -6.43
C ASP A 128 10.87 1.85 -7.84
N TRP A 129 11.44 0.88 -8.56
CA TRP A 129 10.97 0.53 -9.89
C TRP A 129 9.53 -0.03 -9.89
N VAL A 130 9.06 -0.61 -8.78
CA VAL A 130 7.67 -1.07 -8.65
C VAL A 130 6.72 0.12 -8.62
N ALA A 131 7.04 1.15 -7.83
CA ALA A 131 6.26 2.40 -7.81
C ALA A 131 6.27 3.06 -9.20
N ALA A 132 7.44 3.17 -9.82
CA ALA A 132 7.59 3.73 -11.17
C ALA A 132 6.80 2.94 -12.23
N ARG A 133 6.75 1.60 -12.13
CA ARG A 133 5.91 0.75 -12.98
C ARG A 133 4.43 1.10 -12.81
N GLY A 134 3.98 1.26 -11.56
CA GLY A 134 2.61 1.64 -11.25
C GLY A 134 2.22 3.01 -11.82
N MET A 135 3.10 4.01 -11.66
CA MET A 135 2.91 5.34 -12.25
C MET A 135 2.73 5.27 -13.76
N ARG A 136 3.54 4.47 -14.45
CA ARG A 136 3.43 4.28 -15.90
C ARG A 136 2.13 3.60 -16.33
N ILE A 137 1.72 2.53 -15.64
CA ILE A 137 0.47 1.80 -15.92
C ILE A 137 -0.73 2.73 -15.75
N LEU A 138 -0.78 3.46 -14.65
CA LEU A 138 -1.88 4.38 -14.35
C LEU A 138 -1.88 5.62 -15.26
N GLY A 139 -0.69 6.15 -15.59
CA GLY A 139 -0.53 7.35 -16.42
C GLY A 139 -0.70 7.12 -17.92
N ALA A 140 -0.48 5.88 -18.40
CA ALA A 140 -0.61 5.48 -19.79
C ALA A 140 -1.35 4.13 -19.88
N PRO A 141 -2.63 4.08 -19.51
CA PRO A 141 -3.41 2.86 -19.43
C PRO A 141 -3.66 2.24 -20.81
N GLU A 142 -4.10 0.99 -20.82
CA GLU A 142 -4.57 0.32 -22.03
C GLU A 142 -5.88 0.94 -22.53
N LYS A 143 -6.22 0.63 -23.79
CA LYS A 143 -7.43 1.18 -24.41
C LYS A 143 -8.69 0.72 -23.68
N GLY A 144 -9.41 1.65 -23.14
CA GLY A 144 -10.68 1.42 -22.42
C GLY A 144 -10.57 1.68 -20.91
N ASP A 145 -9.36 1.70 -20.37
CA ASP A 145 -9.12 2.01 -18.97
C ASP A 145 -8.99 3.52 -18.72
N PRO A 146 -9.46 4.02 -17.59
CA PRO A 146 -9.30 5.43 -17.25
C PRO A 146 -7.84 5.74 -16.94
N ARG A 147 -7.37 6.91 -17.40
CA ARG A 147 -6.09 7.43 -16.97
C ARG A 147 -6.19 7.94 -15.53
N VAL A 148 -5.29 7.51 -14.68
CA VAL A 148 -5.16 7.98 -13.30
C VAL A 148 -3.77 8.59 -13.12
N ILE A 149 -3.70 9.85 -12.70
CA ILE A 149 -2.45 10.49 -12.30
C ILE A 149 -2.24 10.16 -10.81
N SER A 150 -1.28 9.30 -10.54
CA SER A 150 -0.89 8.91 -9.19
C SER A 150 0.62 9.09 -9.02
N GLY A 151 1.01 9.71 -7.92
CA GLY A 151 2.41 9.82 -7.53
C GLY A 151 2.97 8.49 -7.03
N GLU A 152 4.23 8.53 -6.61
CA GLU A 152 5.06 7.35 -6.35
C GLU A 152 4.47 6.44 -5.28
N SER A 153 4.09 7.03 -4.13
CA SER A 153 3.56 6.26 -3.00
C SER A 153 2.18 5.69 -3.31
N GLY A 154 1.33 6.46 -4.00
CA GLY A 154 -0.02 6.03 -4.37
C GLY A 154 -0.06 4.97 -5.49
N ALA A 155 0.95 4.96 -6.35
CA ALA A 155 1.00 4.07 -7.51
C ALA A 155 1.62 2.69 -7.23
N VAL A 156 2.31 2.50 -6.10
CA VAL A 156 3.05 1.28 -5.81
C VAL A 156 2.19 0.01 -5.87
N GLY A 157 0.91 0.12 -5.47
CA GLY A 157 -0.04 -1.00 -5.54
C GLY A 157 -0.28 -1.50 -6.95
N ALA A 158 -0.50 -0.59 -7.92
CA ALA A 158 -0.68 -0.96 -9.32
C ALA A 158 0.59 -1.63 -9.90
N GLY A 159 1.76 -1.13 -9.53
CA GLY A 159 3.04 -1.73 -9.92
C GLY A 159 3.24 -3.12 -9.35
N LEU A 160 2.97 -3.31 -8.06
CA LEU A 160 3.09 -4.62 -7.41
C LEU A 160 2.12 -5.63 -8.03
N ILE A 161 0.85 -5.29 -8.18
CA ILE A 161 -0.16 -6.19 -8.78
C ILE A 161 0.27 -6.58 -10.19
N SER A 162 0.67 -5.61 -11.02
CA SER A 162 1.17 -5.90 -12.36
C SER A 162 2.37 -6.85 -12.34
N THR A 163 3.31 -6.66 -11.41
CA THR A 163 4.47 -7.53 -11.26
C THR A 163 4.05 -8.94 -10.86
N LEU A 164 3.22 -9.09 -9.84
CA LEU A 164 2.72 -10.39 -9.37
C LEU A 164 1.96 -11.16 -10.46
N MET A 165 1.24 -10.46 -11.34
CA MET A 165 0.42 -11.08 -12.38
C MET A 165 1.18 -11.38 -13.68
N THR A 166 2.37 -10.82 -13.88
CA THR A 166 3.12 -10.97 -15.14
C THR A 166 4.49 -11.63 -15.00
N ASP A 167 4.99 -11.79 -13.76
CA ASP A 167 6.28 -12.40 -13.50
C ASP A 167 6.12 -13.63 -12.60
N ASP A 168 6.40 -14.79 -13.17
CA ASP A 168 6.24 -16.08 -12.50
C ASP A 168 7.27 -16.31 -11.37
N SER A 169 8.31 -15.49 -11.26
CA SER A 169 9.23 -15.53 -10.11
C SER A 169 8.53 -15.18 -8.78
N TYR A 170 7.38 -14.50 -8.85
CA TYR A 170 6.53 -14.16 -7.71
C TYR A 170 5.29 -15.06 -7.56
N ALA A 171 5.23 -16.20 -8.25
CA ALA A 171 4.07 -17.10 -8.21
C ALA A 171 3.75 -17.56 -6.78
N GLU A 172 4.75 -17.86 -5.96
CA GLU A 172 4.55 -18.27 -4.57
C GLU A 172 3.82 -17.20 -3.75
N LEU A 173 4.21 -15.93 -3.86
CA LEU A 173 3.51 -14.83 -3.17
C LEU A 173 2.10 -14.63 -3.74
N ARG A 174 1.94 -14.67 -5.07
CA ARG A 174 0.64 -14.57 -5.73
C ARG A 174 -0.33 -15.65 -5.23
N ASP A 175 0.13 -16.89 -5.14
CA ASP A 175 -0.65 -18.03 -4.66
C ASP A 175 -0.97 -17.92 -3.17
N LEU A 176 0.01 -17.47 -2.35
CA LEU A 176 -0.17 -17.25 -0.92
C LEU A 176 -1.32 -16.27 -0.62
N ILE A 177 -1.40 -15.18 -1.37
CA ILE A 177 -2.46 -14.18 -1.18
C ILE A 177 -3.73 -14.50 -1.98
N GLY A 178 -3.73 -15.51 -2.83
CA GLY A 178 -4.87 -15.91 -3.64
C GLY A 178 -5.24 -14.91 -4.74
N LEU A 179 -4.23 -14.18 -5.26
CA LEU A 179 -4.45 -13.17 -6.30
C LEU A 179 -4.57 -13.82 -7.68
N ASP A 180 -5.69 -13.58 -8.37
CA ASP A 180 -5.96 -14.10 -9.70
C ASP A 180 -6.72 -13.11 -10.59
N LYS A 181 -7.07 -13.54 -11.82
CA LYS A 181 -7.80 -12.71 -12.79
C LYS A 181 -9.25 -12.39 -12.40
N THR A 182 -9.79 -13.05 -11.39
CA THR A 182 -11.16 -12.81 -10.89
C THR A 182 -11.15 -11.91 -9.65
N SER A 183 -9.98 -11.55 -9.17
CA SER A 183 -9.81 -10.72 -7.98
C SER A 183 -10.31 -9.29 -8.19
N ASN A 184 -11.12 -8.79 -7.25
CA ASN A 184 -11.48 -7.39 -7.15
C ASN A 184 -10.53 -6.73 -6.13
N VAL A 185 -9.60 -5.92 -6.61
CA VAL A 185 -8.56 -5.32 -5.79
C VAL A 185 -8.87 -3.86 -5.51
N LEU A 186 -8.95 -3.50 -4.24
CA LEU A 186 -9.04 -2.11 -3.79
C LEU A 186 -7.63 -1.57 -3.54
N MET A 187 -7.32 -0.41 -4.12
CA MET A 187 -6.10 0.36 -3.91
C MET A 187 -6.44 1.81 -3.59
N PHE A 188 -5.50 2.53 -3.02
CA PHE A 188 -5.66 3.93 -2.64
C PHE A 188 -4.61 4.79 -3.35
N SER A 189 -5.05 5.65 -4.28
CA SER A 189 -4.21 6.69 -4.87
C SER A 189 -4.28 7.92 -3.98
N THR A 190 -3.29 8.11 -3.12
CA THR A 190 -3.28 9.13 -2.07
C THR A 190 -2.59 10.43 -2.47
N GLU A 191 -1.98 10.47 -3.66
CA GLU A 191 -1.29 11.65 -4.18
C GLU A 191 -1.36 11.71 -5.70
N GLY A 192 -1.32 12.93 -6.24
CA GLY A 192 -1.17 13.19 -7.68
C GLY A 192 0.30 13.41 -8.07
N ASP A 193 0.51 14.14 -9.16
CA ASP A 193 1.84 14.58 -9.65
C ASP A 193 2.32 15.84 -8.89
N THR A 194 2.56 15.70 -7.60
CA THR A 194 3.00 16.81 -6.73
C THR A 194 4.36 17.37 -7.12
N ASP A 195 5.20 16.58 -7.80
CA ASP A 195 6.39 16.99 -8.54
C ASP A 195 6.22 16.63 -10.02
N PRO A 196 5.67 17.54 -10.85
CA PRO A 196 5.41 17.27 -12.28
C PRO A 196 6.67 16.96 -13.09
N GLU A 197 7.83 17.52 -12.73
CA GLU A 197 9.09 17.19 -13.41
C GLU A 197 9.53 15.76 -13.12
N HIS A 198 9.47 15.35 -11.86
CA HIS A 198 9.79 13.98 -11.48
C HIS A 198 8.78 12.99 -12.05
N TYR A 199 7.49 13.30 -11.97
CA TYR A 199 6.43 12.48 -12.59
C TYR A 199 6.71 12.27 -14.09
N ARG A 200 7.07 13.33 -14.83
CA ARG A 200 7.44 13.22 -16.22
C ARG A 200 8.67 12.32 -16.45
N LYS A 201 9.72 12.49 -15.65
CA LYS A 201 10.93 11.65 -15.74
C LYS A 201 10.60 10.16 -15.58
N VAL A 202 9.70 9.84 -14.66
CA VAL A 202 9.29 8.44 -14.41
C VAL A 202 8.40 7.93 -15.52
N VAL A 203 7.32 8.65 -15.85
CA VAL A 203 6.27 8.12 -16.74
C VAL A 203 6.66 8.24 -18.20
N TRP A 204 7.30 9.34 -18.60
CA TRP A 204 7.61 9.62 -20.00
C TRP A 204 9.05 9.27 -20.39
N ASP A 205 10.01 9.64 -19.55
CA ASP A 205 11.43 9.45 -19.87
C ASP A 205 11.95 8.08 -19.39
N GLY A 206 11.14 7.29 -18.68
CA GLY A 206 11.43 5.90 -18.29
C GLY A 206 12.41 5.75 -17.12
N ALA A 207 12.54 6.75 -16.26
CA ALA A 207 13.36 6.64 -15.05
C ALA A 207 12.88 5.48 -14.14
N TYR A 208 13.80 4.88 -13.41
CA TYR A 208 13.58 3.69 -12.58
C TYR A 208 13.01 2.50 -13.38
N PRO A 209 13.73 1.99 -14.37
CA PRO A 209 13.33 0.76 -15.09
C PRO A 209 13.34 -0.44 -14.16
N ALA A 210 12.58 -1.49 -14.50
CA ALA A 210 12.71 -2.78 -13.83
C ALA A 210 14.14 -3.33 -14.03
N GLU A 211 14.69 -3.92 -12.97
CA GLU A 211 16.00 -4.57 -12.99
C GLU A 211 15.95 -5.95 -13.63
#